data_5570c849df555227bef530b79dc0b5b6
#
_entry.id   5570c849df555227bef530b79dc0b5b6
#
_cell.length_a   1.000
_cell.length_b   1.000
_cell.length_c   1.000
_cell.angle_alpha   90.00
_cell.angle_beta   90.00
_cell.angle_gamma   90.00
#
_symmetry.space_group_name_H-M   'P 1'
#
loop_
_entity.id
_entity.type
_entity.pdbx_description
1 polymer ?
#
loop_
_entity_poly.entity_id
_entity_poly.type
_entity_poly.pdbx_seq_one_letter_code
_entity_poly.pdbx_strand_id
1 'polypeptide(L)'
;MVQSAHGLFPVPAPATVKLLGDAPVYAGAVQKELVTPTGALIVATYAESFGPVPAMRIERVGYGAGERDDPTTPNVLRVLIGRAAADAPTERVTVVECEIDDMNPQIFGVVMDQLYAAGALEVFYVPVQMKKNRPGTLLTVIAAPERLDQMSDIIFRETTTIGLRHSEVARECLDREIVTVETPVGAVRFKIARRDGRVLNAVPEFEDCAKLAAAKNLSVKEVQALAVSAYRTGRS
;
A
#
# COMPACT_ATOMS: atom_id res chain seq x y z
N MET A 1 16.50 20.81 30.98
CA MET A 1 17.29 20.21 32.06
C MET A 1 16.37 20.01 33.26
N VAL A 2 16.40 18.87 33.91
CA VAL A 2 15.59 18.53 35.09
C VAL A 2 16.54 18.24 36.24
N GLN A 3 16.21 18.78 37.42
CA GLN A 3 16.93 18.53 38.67
C GLN A 3 16.49 17.17 39.24
N SER A 4 17.44 16.29 39.50
CA SER A 4 17.23 15.02 40.19
C SER A 4 18.12 14.92 41.45
N ALA A 5 17.97 13.83 42.21
CA ALA A 5 18.85 13.56 43.36
C ALA A 5 20.34 13.39 42.94
N HIS A 6 20.62 13.19 41.68
CA HIS A 6 21.97 12.98 41.12
C HIS A 6 22.46 14.15 40.26
N GLY A 7 21.82 15.33 40.31
CA GLY A 7 22.20 16.52 39.57
C GLY A 7 21.25 16.91 38.42
N LEU A 8 21.72 17.78 37.55
CA LEU A 8 20.99 18.28 36.39
C LEU A 8 21.14 17.31 35.20
N PHE A 9 20.03 16.80 34.66
CA PHE A 9 20.00 15.95 33.48
C PHE A 9 19.31 16.63 32.29
N PRO A 10 19.75 16.34 31.04
CA PRO A 10 19.01 16.77 29.86
C PRO A 10 17.64 16.08 29.79
N VAL A 11 16.69 16.70 29.10
CA VAL A 11 15.35 16.14 28.82
C VAL A 11 15.27 15.82 27.32
N PRO A 12 14.93 14.58 26.94
CA PRO A 12 14.76 13.38 27.77
C PRO A 12 16.06 12.92 28.45
N ALA A 13 15.93 12.16 29.55
CA ALA A 13 17.08 11.59 30.23
C ALA A 13 17.85 10.60 29.31
N PRO A 14 19.18 10.46 29.42
CA PRO A 14 19.97 9.59 28.53
C PRO A 14 19.46 8.13 28.49
N ALA A 15 19.04 7.60 29.63
CA ALA A 15 18.46 6.26 29.72
C ALA A 15 17.13 6.16 28.94
N THR A 16 16.28 7.18 29.03
CA THR A 16 15.01 7.26 28.28
C THR A 16 15.25 7.26 26.78
N VAL A 17 16.18 8.07 26.29
CA VAL A 17 16.54 8.13 24.86
C VAL A 17 17.03 6.77 24.36
N LYS A 18 17.89 6.10 25.14
CA LYS A 18 18.43 4.79 24.76
C LYS A 18 17.34 3.71 24.71
N LEU A 19 16.35 3.77 25.59
CA LEU A 19 15.24 2.80 25.64
C LEU A 19 14.19 3.04 24.56
N LEU A 20 14.01 4.28 24.10
CA LEU A 20 13.08 4.61 23.01
C LEU A 20 13.55 4.07 21.64
N GLY A 21 14.86 3.84 21.45
CA GLY A 21 15.38 3.31 20.20
C GLY A 21 14.97 4.16 18.97
N ASP A 22 14.28 3.53 18.03
CA ASP A 22 13.83 4.16 16.78
C ASP A 22 12.50 4.93 16.92
N ALA A 23 11.92 5.02 18.12
CA ALA A 23 10.70 5.78 18.34
C ALA A 23 10.91 7.28 18.03
N PRO A 24 10.04 7.91 17.22
CA PRO A 24 10.17 9.33 16.89
C PRO A 24 10.00 10.20 18.14
N VAL A 25 10.96 11.08 18.38
CA VAL A 25 10.98 11.98 19.53
C VAL A 25 10.86 13.41 19.05
N TYR A 26 9.99 14.20 19.67
CA TYR A 26 9.83 15.62 19.37
C TYR A 26 9.67 16.44 20.65
N ALA A 27 10.03 17.72 20.59
CA ALA A 27 9.87 18.64 21.69
C ALA A 27 8.43 19.17 21.75
N GLY A 28 7.78 19.01 22.91
CA GLY A 28 6.47 19.62 23.17
C GLY A 28 6.61 21.03 23.78
N ALA A 29 5.46 21.65 24.07
CA ALA A 29 5.39 22.95 24.75
C ALA A 29 5.88 22.92 26.20
N VAL A 30 5.94 21.75 26.82
CA VAL A 30 6.30 21.55 28.21
C VAL A 30 7.79 21.21 28.33
N GLN A 31 8.56 22.06 29.04
CA GLN A 31 10.00 21.90 29.26
C GLN A 31 10.30 20.96 30.47
N LYS A 32 9.64 19.82 30.51
CA LYS A 32 9.75 18.83 31.63
C LYS A 32 9.88 17.42 31.03
N GLU A 33 10.37 16.49 31.86
CA GLU A 33 10.36 15.07 31.52
C GLU A 33 8.92 14.53 31.54
N LEU A 34 8.40 14.16 30.38
CA LEU A 34 7.07 13.58 30.24
C LEU A 34 7.10 12.06 30.09
N VAL A 35 8.25 11.50 29.71
CA VAL A 35 8.45 10.05 29.54
C VAL A 35 9.58 9.60 30.44
N THR A 36 9.26 8.79 31.45
CA THR A 36 10.26 8.17 32.33
C THR A 36 10.93 6.98 31.65
N PRO A 37 12.12 6.51 32.10
CA PRO A 37 12.74 5.29 31.57
C PRO A 37 11.82 4.07 31.57
N THR A 38 11.02 3.88 32.62
CA THR A 38 10.03 2.78 32.68
C THR A 38 8.94 2.94 31.62
N GLY A 39 8.40 4.15 31.45
CA GLY A 39 7.41 4.46 30.41
C GLY A 39 7.97 4.22 29.01
N ALA A 40 9.21 4.65 28.75
CA ALA A 40 9.90 4.42 27.48
C ALA A 40 10.06 2.92 27.19
N LEU A 41 10.49 2.13 28.18
CA LEU A 41 10.64 0.69 28.04
C LEU A 41 9.31 0.02 27.69
N ILE A 42 8.22 0.35 28.37
CA ILE A 42 6.89 -0.21 28.10
C ILE A 42 6.45 0.14 26.68
N VAL A 43 6.53 1.41 26.31
CA VAL A 43 6.09 1.85 24.97
C VAL A 43 6.93 1.21 23.87
N ALA A 44 8.26 1.21 24.00
CA ALA A 44 9.15 0.62 22.99
C ALA A 44 9.00 -0.91 22.85
N THR A 45 8.58 -1.59 23.94
CA THR A 45 8.40 -3.05 23.90
C THR A 45 7.07 -3.47 23.28
N TYR A 46 6.00 -2.72 23.50
CA TYR A 46 4.64 -3.14 23.14
C TYR A 46 4.04 -2.36 21.95
N ALA A 47 4.63 -1.24 21.53
CA ALA A 47 4.13 -0.50 20.39
C ALA A 47 4.55 -1.19 19.08
N GLU A 48 3.60 -1.48 18.22
CA GLU A 48 3.84 -2.00 16.87
C GLU A 48 4.20 -0.86 15.89
N SER A 49 3.71 0.35 16.15
CA SER A 49 3.98 1.53 15.32
C SER A 49 3.86 2.81 16.13
N PHE A 50 4.47 3.89 15.62
CA PHE A 50 4.43 5.23 16.18
C PHE A 50 3.82 6.19 15.17
N GLY A 51 2.94 7.09 15.62
CA GLY A 51 2.30 8.03 14.73
C GLY A 51 1.08 8.73 15.35
N PRO A 52 0.28 9.44 14.54
CA PRO A 52 -0.99 10.01 14.98
C PRO A 52 -1.97 8.89 15.38
N VAL A 53 -2.96 9.24 16.20
CA VAL A 53 -4.03 8.31 16.56
C VAL A 53 -4.72 7.83 15.27
N PRO A 54 -4.76 6.51 15.01
CA PRO A 54 -5.38 5.98 13.81
C PRO A 54 -6.90 6.24 13.81
N ALA A 55 -7.51 6.29 12.63
CA ALA A 55 -8.96 6.37 12.53
C ALA A 55 -9.59 5.12 13.17
N MET A 56 -10.35 5.32 14.25
CA MET A 56 -10.97 4.22 14.99
C MET A 56 -12.28 4.63 15.65
N ARG A 57 -13.15 3.64 15.86
CA ARG A 57 -14.31 3.78 16.73
C ARG A 57 -13.88 3.47 18.16
N ILE A 58 -13.77 4.50 19.00
CA ILE A 58 -13.37 4.37 20.40
C ILE A 58 -14.44 3.59 21.16
N GLU A 59 -14.04 2.53 21.85
CA GLU A 59 -14.90 1.71 22.71
C GLU A 59 -14.66 1.99 24.20
N ARG A 60 -13.40 2.24 24.58
CA ARG A 60 -13.01 2.53 25.97
C ARG A 60 -11.91 3.56 26.02
N VAL A 61 -11.92 4.36 27.09
CA VAL A 61 -10.87 5.33 27.39
C VAL A 61 -10.43 5.11 28.83
N GLY A 62 -9.13 5.01 29.05
CA GLY A 62 -8.53 4.95 30.38
C GLY A 62 -7.56 6.10 30.60
N TYR A 63 -7.45 6.56 31.82
CA TYR A 63 -6.49 7.58 32.25
C TYR A 63 -5.71 7.09 33.48
N GLY A 64 -4.41 7.33 33.45
CA GLY A 64 -3.53 7.15 34.61
C GLY A 64 -2.88 8.47 34.94
N ALA A 65 -3.02 8.96 36.19
CA ALA A 65 -2.40 10.19 36.65
C ALA A 65 -1.06 9.90 37.33
N GLY A 66 -0.06 10.73 37.06
CA GLY A 66 1.20 10.74 37.80
C GLY A 66 1.10 11.62 39.04
N GLU A 67 2.07 11.46 39.96
CA GLU A 67 2.08 12.19 41.25
C GLU A 67 2.38 13.70 41.11
N ARG A 68 2.97 14.13 39.98
CA ARG A 68 3.28 15.54 39.75
C ARG A 68 2.06 16.28 39.25
N ASP A 69 1.66 17.32 39.98
CA ASP A 69 0.60 18.22 39.56
C ASP A 69 1.18 19.43 38.81
N ASP A 70 0.60 19.77 37.67
CA ASP A 70 0.98 20.93 36.86
C ASP A 70 -0.30 21.70 36.50
N PRO A 71 -0.42 22.96 36.91
CA PRO A 71 -1.64 23.74 36.69
C PRO A 71 -1.93 24.04 35.22
N THR A 72 -0.93 23.88 34.33
CA THR A 72 -1.04 24.23 32.91
C THR A 72 -1.22 22.99 32.01
N THR A 73 -0.75 21.83 32.47
CA THR A 73 -0.75 20.62 31.60
C THR A 73 -0.99 19.39 32.48
N PRO A 74 -2.10 18.67 32.30
CA PRO A 74 -2.38 17.46 33.07
C PRO A 74 -1.29 16.41 32.90
N ASN A 75 -0.75 15.90 34.00
CA ASN A 75 0.22 14.81 34.02
C ASN A 75 -0.50 13.47 33.97
N VAL A 76 -1.03 13.11 32.78
CA VAL A 76 -1.84 11.91 32.60
C VAL A 76 -1.40 11.13 31.37
N LEU A 77 -1.40 9.81 31.49
CA LEU A 77 -1.37 8.89 30.36
C LEU A 77 -2.81 8.58 29.97
N ARG A 78 -3.13 8.74 28.68
CA ARG A 78 -4.42 8.35 28.12
C ARG A 78 -4.24 7.12 27.24
N VAL A 79 -5.05 6.08 27.49
CA VAL A 79 -5.13 4.87 26.68
C VAL A 79 -6.50 4.83 26.01
N LEU A 80 -6.51 4.69 24.69
CA LEU A 80 -7.71 4.53 23.88
C LEU A 80 -7.77 3.09 23.40
N ILE A 81 -8.87 2.40 23.64
CA ILE A 81 -9.16 1.09 23.08
C ILE A 81 -10.32 1.26 22.11
N GLY A 82 -10.17 0.78 20.90
CA GLY A 82 -11.21 0.89 19.87
C GLY A 82 -11.00 -0.11 18.76
N ARG A 83 -11.99 -0.20 17.91
CA ARG A 83 -11.88 -0.91 16.64
C ARG A 83 -11.39 0.06 15.59
N ALA A 84 -10.41 -0.36 14.81
CA ALA A 84 -10.07 0.38 13.61
C ALA A 84 -11.39 0.66 12.87
N ALA A 85 -11.62 1.91 12.49
CA ALA A 85 -12.71 2.17 11.56
C ALA A 85 -12.44 1.23 10.39
N ALA A 86 -13.44 0.39 10.06
CA ALA A 86 -13.35 -0.43 8.86
C ALA A 86 -13.49 0.52 7.66
N ASP A 87 -12.49 1.32 7.44
CA ASP A 87 -12.20 1.75 6.09
C ASP A 87 -11.88 0.45 5.37
N ALA A 88 -12.58 0.18 4.29
CA ALA A 88 -12.15 -0.86 3.36
C ALA A 88 -10.63 -0.70 3.22
N PRO A 89 -9.83 -1.76 3.40
CA PRO A 89 -8.38 -1.62 3.49
C PRO A 89 -7.92 -0.82 2.28
N THR A 90 -7.62 0.45 2.53
CA THR A 90 -7.16 1.34 1.48
C THR A 90 -5.72 0.93 1.26
N GLU A 91 -5.54 0.02 0.33
CA GLU A 91 -4.22 -0.41 -0.11
C GLU A 91 -3.44 0.84 -0.53
N ARG A 92 -2.24 1.01 -0.04
CA ARG A 92 -1.35 2.06 -0.54
C ARG A 92 -0.49 1.51 -1.66
N VAL A 93 -0.37 2.27 -2.71
CA VAL A 93 0.54 1.96 -3.81
C VAL A 93 1.42 3.16 -4.12
N THR A 94 2.61 2.89 -4.64
CA THR A 94 3.47 3.92 -5.20
C THR A 94 3.29 3.96 -6.70
N VAL A 95 3.08 5.16 -7.22
CA VAL A 95 3.12 5.48 -8.65
C VAL A 95 4.48 6.05 -8.96
N VAL A 96 5.22 5.42 -9.87
CA VAL A 96 6.54 5.87 -10.34
C VAL A 96 6.42 6.26 -11.80
N GLU A 97 6.93 7.43 -12.17
CA GLU A 97 6.80 7.96 -13.53
C GLU A 97 8.09 8.60 -14.02
N CYS A 98 8.37 8.41 -15.30
CA CYS A 98 9.39 9.18 -16.02
C CYS A 98 9.03 9.33 -17.50
N GLU A 99 9.48 10.43 -18.13
CA GLU A 99 9.36 10.66 -19.55
C GLU A 99 10.70 10.35 -20.24
N ILE A 100 10.61 9.67 -21.40
CA ILE A 100 11.77 9.20 -22.18
C ILE A 100 11.59 9.63 -23.65
N ASP A 101 12.55 10.40 -24.20
CA ASP A 101 12.49 10.93 -25.56
C ASP A 101 13.67 10.49 -26.47
N ASP A 102 14.56 9.64 -25.96
CA ASP A 102 15.81 9.27 -26.64
C ASP A 102 16.19 7.78 -26.54
N MET A 103 15.24 6.93 -26.14
CA MET A 103 15.48 5.48 -26.00
C MET A 103 15.06 4.70 -27.25
N ASN A 104 15.81 3.62 -27.55
CA ASN A 104 15.39 2.65 -28.56
C ASN A 104 14.05 2.01 -28.17
N PRO A 105 13.00 2.10 -29.01
CA PRO A 105 11.68 1.56 -28.70
C PRO A 105 11.64 0.05 -28.38
N GLN A 106 12.58 -0.72 -28.87
CA GLN A 106 12.67 -2.17 -28.58
C GLN A 106 12.92 -2.48 -27.10
N ILE A 107 13.52 -1.54 -26.38
CA ILE A 107 13.85 -1.73 -24.95
C ILE A 107 12.60 -1.68 -24.08
N PHE A 108 11.55 -0.95 -24.46
CA PHE A 108 10.33 -0.83 -23.64
C PHE A 108 9.68 -2.18 -23.29
N GLY A 109 9.70 -3.16 -24.20
CA GLY A 109 9.21 -4.50 -23.91
C GLY A 109 10.00 -5.20 -22.81
N VAL A 110 11.33 -5.11 -22.87
CA VAL A 110 12.22 -5.71 -21.87
C VAL A 110 12.02 -5.04 -20.50
N VAL A 111 11.89 -3.71 -20.47
CA VAL A 111 11.62 -2.95 -19.23
C VAL A 111 10.31 -3.39 -18.60
N MET A 112 9.25 -3.50 -19.38
CA MET A 112 7.94 -3.96 -18.91
C MET A 112 8.02 -5.36 -18.28
N ASP A 113 8.66 -6.31 -18.97
CA ASP A 113 8.79 -7.68 -18.49
C ASP A 113 9.57 -7.75 -17.17
N GLN A 114 10.67 -6.99 -17.05
CA GLN A 114 11.47 -6.94 -15.83
C GLN A 114 10.71 -6.31 -14.66
N LEU A 115 9.96 -5.23 -14.90
CA LEU A 115 9.16 -4.57 -13.89
C LEU A 115 8.06 -5.49 -13.35
N TYR A 116 7.35 -6.21 -14.23
CA TYR A 116 6.36 -7.21 -13.80
C TYR A 116 7.02 -8.38 -13.05
N ALA A 117 8.15 -8.88 -13.52
CA ALA A 117 8.90 -9.93 -12.82
C ALA A 117 9.38 -9.49 -11.42
N ALA A 118 9.65 -8.19 -11.23
CA ALA A 118 10.01 -7.59 -9.95
C ALA A 118 8.79 -7.29 -9.06
N GLY A 119 7.57 -7.56 -9.51
CA GLY A 119 6.36 -7.42 -8.73
C GLY A 119 5.63 -6.08 -8.90
N ALA A 120 5.81 -5.38 -10.03
CA ALA A 120 4.93 -4.29 -10.40
C ALA A 120 3.48 -4.78 -10.49
N LEU A 121 2.56 -3.99 -9.99
CA LEU A 121 1.12 -4.26 -10.06
C LEU A 121 0.56 -3.88 -11.43
N GLU A 122 1.10 -2.81 -12.02
CA GLU A 122 0.73 -2.31 -13.35
C GLU A 122 1.92 -1.57 -13.96
N VAL A 123 2.10 -1.74 -15.28
CA VAL A 123 3.09 -1.00 -16.08
C VAL A 123 2.43 -0.61 -17.39
N PHE A 124 2.47 0.67 -17.72
CA PHE A 124 1.93 1.13 -18.99
C PHE A 124 2.69 2.31 -19.55
N TYR A 125 2.54 2.52 -20.86
CA TYR A 125 3.18 3.58 -21.62
C TYR A 125 2.14 4.50 -22.23
N VAL A 126 2.42 5.83 -22.15
CA VAL A 126 1.59 6.86 -22.77
C VAL A 126 2.45 7.68 -23.70
N PRO A 127 2.11 7.80 -25.00
CA PRO A 127 2.79 8.73 -25.91
C PRO A 127 2.60 10.17 -25.43
N VAL A 128 3.69 10.92 -25.36
CA VAL A 128 3.69 12.32 -24.93
C VAL A 128 4.49 13.20 -25.88
N GLN A 129 4.14 14.49 -25.94
CA GLN A 129 4.94 15.49 -26.62
C GLN A 129 5.78 16.23 -25.59
N MET A 130 7.11 16.15 -25.70
CA MET A 130 8.06 16.72 -24.77
C MET A 130 8.62 18.07 -25.27
N LYS A 131 9.44 18.70 -24.42
CA LYS A 131 10.16 19.95 -24.78
C LYS A 131 10.92 19.81 -26.09
N LYS A 132 11.18 20.91 -26.77
CA LYS A 132 11.81 20.95 -28.08
C LYS A 132 11.04 20.18 -29.18
N ASN A 133 9.75 20.01 -28.96
CA ASN A 133 8.85 19.32 -29.89
C ASN A 133 9.25 17.87 -30.19
N ARG A 134 9.80 17.17 -29.21
CA ARG A 134 10.20 15.76 -29.36
C ARG A 134 9.07 14.82 -28.96
N PRO A 135 8.75 13.82 -29.78
CA PRO A 135 7.90 12.73 -29.33
C PRO A 135 8.62 11.95 -28.21
N GLY A 136 7.91 11.55 -27.18
CA GLY A 136 8.43 10.75 -26.07
C GLY A 136 7.40 9.80 -25.54
N THR A 137 7.78 9.06 -24.53
CA THR A 137 6.94 8.07 -23.86
C THR A 137 6.97 8.33 -22.36
N LEU A 138 5.80 8.50 -21.77
CA LEU A 138 5.63 8.45 -20.32
C LEU A 138 5.55 6.98 -19.91
N LEU A 139 6.50 6.51 -19.11
CA LEU A 139 6.44 5.25 -18.40
C LEU A 139 5.77 5.51 -17.06
N THR A 140 4.74 4.73 -16.73
CA THR A 140 4.10 4.70 -15.42
C THR A 140 4.15 3.29 -14.85
N VAL A 141 4.60 3.17 -13.62
CA VAL A 141 4.67 1.91 -12.85
C VAL A 141 3.88 2.07 -11.57
N ILE A 142 3.01 1.12 -11.27
CA ILE A 142 2.29 1.04 -10.00
C ILE A 142 2.82 -0.18 -9.25
N ALA A 143 3.27 0.01 -8.02
CA ALA A 143 3.84 -1.06 -7.20
C ALA A 143 3.48 -0.87 -5.72
N ALA A 144 3.69 -1.91 -4.91
CA ALA A 144 3.65 -1.75 -3.45
C ALA A 144 4.77 -0.80 -3.00
N PRO A 145 4.54 0.04 -1.95
CA PRO A 145 5.52 1.04 -1.51
C PRO A 145 6.91 0.45 -1.23
N GLU A 146 6.96 -0.76 -0.70
CA GLU A 146 8.21 -1.46 -0.36
C GLU A 146 9.04 -1.88 -1.59
N ARG A 147 8.44 -1.78 -2.79
CA ARG A 147 9.09 -2.10 -4.06
C ARG A 147 9.68 -0.88 -4.77
N LEU A 148 9.53 0.33 -4.23
CA LEU A 148 9.94 1.58 -4.88
C LEU A 148 11.40 1.54 -5.35
N ASP A 149 12.33 1.17 -4.45
CA ASP A 149 13.76 1.12 -4.77
C ASP A 149 14.05 0.14 -5.90
N GLN A 150 13.44 -1.05 -5.86
CA GLN A 150 13.61 -2.07 -6.89
C GLN A 150 13.07 -1.62 -8.26
N MET A 151 11.90 -0.94 -8.29
CA MET A 151 11.36 -0.38 -9.53
C MET A 151 12.27 0.71 -10.08
N SER A 152 12.75 1.60 -9.22
CA SER A 152 13.67 2.69 -9.58
C SER A 152 14.98 2.17 -10.16
N ASP A 153 15.57 1.16 -9.55
CA ASP A 153 16.81 0.53 -10.01
C ASP A 153 16.67 -0.09 -11.41
N ILE A 154 15.55 -0.77 -11.69
CA ILE A 154 15.27 -1.33 -13.01
C ILE A 154 15.13 -0.20 -14.04
N ILE A 155 14.35 0.84 -13.72
CA ILE A 155 14.13 1.97 -14.64
C ILE A 155 15.45 2.66 -14.96
N PHE A 156 16.30 2.99 -13.99
CA PHE A 156 17.58 3.65 -14.23
C PHE A 156 18.58 2.77 -14.98
N ARG A 157 18.57 1.48 -14.74
CA ARG A 157 19.49 0.54 -15.40
C ARG A 157 19.13 0.27 -16.86
N GLU A 158 17.83 0.14 -17.16
CA GLU A 158 17.36 -0.34 -18.46
C GLU A 158 16.91 0.80 -19.40
N THR A 159 16.77 2.03 -18.90
CA THR A 159 16.30 3.16 -19.71
C THR A 159 17.34 4.27 -19.80
N THR A 160 17.09 5.25 -20.66
CA THR A 160 17.92 6.46 -20.79
C THR A 160 17.52 7.58 -19.82
N THR A 161 16.48 7.36 -19.01
CA THR A 161 16.05 8.41 -18.06
C THR A 161 17.11 8.70 -17.02
N ILE A 162 17.27 9.97 -16.69
CA ILE A 162 18.17 10.45 -15.64
C ILE A 162 17.41 10.88 -14.37
N GLY A 163 16.10 10.73 -14.36
CA GLY A 163 15.27 11.10 -13.22
C GLY A 163 13.87 10.51 -13.33
N LEU A 164 13.29 10.22 -12.20
CA LEU A 164 11.91 9.78 -12.06
C LEU A 164 11.23 10.56 -10.92
N ARG A 165 9.91 10.57 -10.92
CA ARG A 165 9.11 11.05 -9.80
C ARG A 165 8.25 9.92 -9.27
N HIS A 166 7.94 9.97 -7.99
CA HIS A 166 7.03 9.01 -7.39
C HIS A 166 6.09 9.70 -6.40
N SER A 167 4.94 9.07 -6.18
CA SER A 167 3.98 9.49 -5.18
C SER A 167 3.27 8.27 -4.60
N GLU A 168 2.96 8.30 -3.31
CA GLU A 168 2.10 7.30 -2.69
C GLU A 168 0.65 7.73 -2.82
N VAL A 169 -0.19 6.83 -3.30
CA VAL A 169 -1.62 7.05 -3.45
C VAL A 169 -2.41 5.94 -2.77
N ALA A 170 -3.61 6.29 -2.32
CA ALA A 170 -4.57 5.32 -1.82
C ALA A 170 -5.20 4.58 -3.00
N ARG A 171 -5.29 3.24 -2.90
CA ARG A 171 -5.93 2.37 -3.89
C ARG A 171 -7.10 1.64 -3.26
N GLU A 172 -8.27 1.78 -3.83
CA GLU A 172 -9.45 1.02 -3.44
C GLU A 172 -9.63 -0.16 -4.40
N CYS A 173 -9.68 -1.38 -3.87
CA CYS A 173 -9.90 -2.59 -4.66
C CYS A 173 -11.16 -3.31 -4.16
N LEU A 174 -11.89 -3.91 -5.09
CA LEU A 174 -12.95 -4.84 -4.74
C LEU A 174 -12.36 -6.16 -4.23
N ASP A 175 -13.05 -6.83 -3.32
CA ASP A 175 -12.73 -8.20 -2.95
C ASP A 175 -12.81 -9.10 -4.18
N ARG A 176 -11.79 -9.94 -4.38
CA ARG A 176 -11.67 -10.79 -5.57
C ARG A 176 -11.52 -12.25 -5.20
N GLU A 177 -12.27 -13.09 -5.90
CA GLU A 177 -12.12 -14.54 -5.85
C GLU A 177 -12.07 -15.12 -7.27
N ILE A 178 -11.41 -16.26 -7.43
CA ILE A 178 -11.41 -17.04 -8.66
C ILE A 178 -12.27 -18.29 -8.41
N VAL A 179 -13.29 -18.48 -9.25
CA VAL A 179 -14.12 -19.68 -9.22
C VAL A 179 -14.07 -20.38 -10.57
N THR A 180 -14.06 -21.69 -10.59
CA THR A 180 -14.14 -22.49 -11.82
C THR A 180 -15.58 -22.81 -12.14
N VAL A 181 -15.99 -22.59 -13.37
CA VAL A 181 -17.34 -22.86 -13.90
C VAL A 181 -17.24 -23.89 -15.01
N GLU A 182 -17.98 -24.98 -14.90
CA GLU A 182 -18.12 -25.97 -15.95
C GLU A 182 -19.00 -25.41 -17.07
N THR A 183 -18.52 -25.47 -18.29
CA THR A 183 -19.24 -25.02 -19.49
C THR A 183 -19.38 -26.16 -20.48
N PRO A 184 -20.26 -26.06 -21.48
CA PRO A 184 -20.38 -27.07 -22.53
C PRO A 184 -19.11 -27.36 -23.32
N VAL A 185 -18.12 -26.45 -23.26
CA VAL A 185 -16.86 -26.55 -24.01
C VAL A 185 -15.64 -26.84 -23.11
N GLY A 186 -15.84 -26.88 -21.77
CA GLY A 186 -14.80 -27.15 -20.78
C GLY A 186 -14.84 -26.19 -19.60
N ALA A 187 -13.99 -26.40 -18.61
CA ALA A 187 -13.89 -25.58 -17.42
C ALA A 187 -13.27 -24.21 -17.74
N VAL A 188 -13.88 -23.13 -17.20
CA VAL A 188 -13.44 -21.76 -17.35
C VAL A 188 -13.38 -21.11 -15.97
N ARG A 189 -12.26 -20.50 -15.63
CA ARG A 189 -12.13 -19.70 -14.41
C ARG A 189 -12.82 -18.36 -14.59
N PHE A 190 -13.48 -17.91 -13.54
CA PHE A 190 -14.14 -16.61 -13.46
C PHE A 190 -13.49 -15.78 -12.36
N LYS A 191 -13.16 -14.55 -12.67
CA LYS A 191 -12.80 -13.53 -11.68
C LYS A 191 -14.07 -12.84 -11.22
N ILE A 192 -14.41 -13.06 -9.94
CA ILE A 192 -15.57 -12.48 -9.29
C ILE A 192 -15.11 -11.31 -8.44
N ALA A 193 -15.68 -10.14 -8.63
CA ALA A 193 -15.42 -8.97 -7.81
C ALA A 193 -16.66 -8.62 -6.97
N ARG A 194 -16.42 -8.37 -5.67
CA ARG A 194 -17.47 -8.09 -4.69
C ARG A 194 -17.20 -6.79 -3.93
N ARG A 195 -18.29 -6.16 -3.49
CA ARG A 195 -18.29 -5.12 -2.47
C ARG A 195 -19.44 -5.38 -1.50
N ASP A 196 -19.15 -5.39 -0.21
CA ASP A 196 -20.12 -5.65 0.85
C ASP A 196 -20.92 -6.96 0.62
N GLY A 197 -20.23 -8.01 0.16
CA GLY A 197 -20.81 -9.31 -0.15
C GLY A 197 -21.59 -9.38 -1.47
N ARG A 198 -21.87 -8.25 -2.13
CA ARG A 198 -22.56 -8.21 -3.43
C ARG A 198 -21.58 -8.39 -4.57
N VAL A 199 -21.91 -9.28 -5.51
CA VAL A 199 -21.18 -9.41 -6.76
C VAL A 199 -21.45 -8.18 -7.62
N LEU A 200 -20.39 -7.43 -7.93
CA LEU A 200 -20.44 -6.30 -8.85
C LEU A 200 -19.96 -6.67 -10.25
N ASN A 201 -19.03 -7.63 -10.33
CA ASN A 201 -18.50 -8.07 -11.61
C ASN A 201 -18.20 -9.57 -11.58
N ALA A 202 -18.40 -10.26 -12.70
CA ALA A 202 -18.07 -11.66 -12.91
C ALA A 202 -17.65 -11.86 -14.36
N VAL A 203 -16.36 -12.09 -14.60
CA VAL A 203 -15.78 -12.14 -15.93
C VAL A 203 -14.99 -13.43 -16.10
N PRO A 204 -15.19 -14.18 -17.21
CA PRO A 204 -14.37 -15.35 -17.49
C PRO A 204 -12.92 -14.93 -17.80
N GLU A 205 -11.97 -15.72 -17.34
CA GLU A 205 -10.55 -15.50 -17.66
C GLU A 205 -10.30 -15.68 -19.16
N PHE A 206 -9.77 -14.64 -19.78
CA PHE A 206 -9.57 -14.58 -21.23
C PHE A 206 -8.70 -15.72 -21.74
N GLU A 207 -7.64 -16.06 -21.02
CA GLU A 207 -6.70 -17.13 -21.41
C GLU A 207 -7.36 -18.51 -21.48
N ASP A 208 -8.27 -18.81 -20.55
CA ASP A 208 -9.01 -20.07 -20.56
C ASP A 208 -9.96 -20.12 -21.76
N CYS A 209 -10.65 -19.00 -22.03
CA CYS A 209 -11.51 -18.89 -23.20
C CYS A 209 -10.72 -19.01 -24.52
N ALA A 210 -9.58 -18.39 -24.62
CA ALA A 210 -8.71 -18.45 -25.83
C ALA A 210 -8.20 -19.89 -26.06
N LYS A 211 -7.74 -20.58 -25.02
CA LYS A 211 -7.29 -21.97 -25.11
C LYS A 211 -8.40 -22.90 -25.56
N LEU A 212 -9.59 -22.78 -24.98
CA LEU A 212 -10.76 -23.59 -25.35
C LEU A 212 -11.25 -23.28 -26.77
N ALA A 213 -11.23 -22.00 -27.16
CA ALA A 213 -11.59 -21.59 -28.52
C ALA A 213 -10.69 -22.25 -29.56
N ALA A 214 -9.36 -22.23 -29.36
CA ALA A 214 -8.41 -22.91 -30.24
C ALA A 214 -8.61 -24.44 -30.23
N ALA A 215 -8.82 -25.06 -29.08
CA ALA A 215 -8.99 -26.51 -28.97
C ALA A 215 -10.29 -27.03 -29.57
N LYS A 216 -11.36 -26.20 -29.59
CA LYS A 216 -12.70 -26.59 -30.08
C LYS A 216 -13.04 -26.00 -31.44
N ASN A 217 -12.10 -25.26 -32.06
CA ASN A 217 -12.32 -24.56 -33.36
C ASN A 217 -13.54 -23.60 -33.30
N LEU A 218 -13.67 -22.88 -32.19
CA LEU A 218 -14.71 -21.87 -31.94
C LEU A 218 -14.05 -20.48 -31.91
N SER A 219 -14.85 -19.43 -32.05
CA SER A 219 -14.37 -18.08 -31.77
C SER A 219 -14.28 -17.84 -30.26
N VAL A 220 -13.33 -17.02 -29.82
CA VAL A 220 -13.16 -16.66 -28.39
C VAL A 220 -14.46 -16.05 -27.84
N LYS A 221 -15.15 -15.21 -28.61
CA LYS A 221 -16.41 -14.59 -28.22
C LYS A 221 -17.55 -15.59 -27.98
N GLU A 222 -17.59 -16.69 -28.77
CA GLU A 222 -18.57 -17.78 -28.57
C GLU A 222 -18.29 -18.51 -27.24
N VAL A 223 -17.02 -18.84 -26.99
CA VAL A 223 -16.62 -19.47 -25.72
C VAL A 223 -16.93 -18.55 -24.54
N GLN A 224 -16.66 -17.25 -24.63
CA GLN A 224 -17.03 -16.29 -23.59
C GLN A 224 -18.54 -16.22 -23.38
N ALA A 225 -19.34 -16.22 -24.44
CA ALA A 225 -20.79 -16.21 -24.33
C ALA A 225 -21.33 -17.48 -23.64
N LEU A 226 -20.80 -18.66 -24.01
CA LEU A 226 -21.14 -19.94 -23.36
C LEU A 226 -20.75 -19.94 -21.88
N ALA A 227 -19.56 -19.43 -21.55
CA ALA A 227 -19.06 -19.33 -20.19
C ALA A 227 -19.97 -18.41 -19.33
N VAL A 228 -20.31 -17.22 -19.82
CA VAL A 228 -21.21 -16.29 -19.12
C VAL A 228 -22.60 -16.89 -18.94
N SER A 229 -23.13 -17.59 -19.94
CA SER A 229 -24.41 -18.29 -19.84
C SER A 229 -24.38 -19.36 -18.74
N ALA A 230 -23.35 -20.22 -18.74
CA ALA A 230 -23.18 -21.27 -17.74
C ALA A 230 -23.07 -20.69 -16.30
N TYR A 231 -22.28 -19.61 -16.12
CA TYR A 231 -22.17 -18.94 -14.84
C TYR A 231 -23.50 -18.39 -14.31
N ARG A 232 -24.35 -17.85 -15.19
CA ARG A 232 -25.67 -17.32 -14.80
C ARG A 232 -26.63 -18.43 -14.41
N THR A 233 -26.65 -19.52 -15.17
CA THR A 233 -27.56 -20.67 -14.95
C THR A 233 -27.21 -21.43 -13.66
N GLY A 234 -25.94 -21.59 -13.32
CA GLY A 234 -25.52 -22.29 -12.11
C GLY A 234 -25.75 -21.50 -10.79
N ARG A 235 -26.32 -20.30 -10.86
CA ARG A 235 -26.67 -19.43 -9.71
C ARG A 235 -28.17 -19.30 -9.47
N SER A 236 -29.01 -19.98 -10.26
CA SER A 236 -30.49 -19.99 -10.13
C SER A 236 -30.98 -20.98 -9.07
#